data_4c7f5f20f47452c2d197ee153960ffc4
#
_entry.id   4c7f5f20f47452c2d197ee153960ffc4
#
_cell.length_a   1.000
_cell.length_b   1.000
_cell.length_c   1.000
_cell.angle_alpha   90.00
_cell.angle_beta   90.00
_cell.angle_gamma   90.00
#
_symmetry.space_group_name_H-M   'P 1'
#
loop_
_entity.id
_entity.type
_entity.pdbx_description
1 polymer ?
#
loop_
_entity_poly.entity_id
_entity_poly.type
_entity_poly.pdbx_seq_one_letter_code
_entity_poly.pdbx_strand_id
1 'polypeptide(L)'
;MPNYKVPVSDYLFLFNDVVDMQPKYKKVEGGEEATPDMVEAIFTEAAKFCEHELTPIYQSGDEGCQWEDGVVTTPKGFKEAYAKYIEAGWTGLTGSVEMGGQGLPSSIGVAINEMMTTANWAWAMYPGLSEGAMATLETSGTDQQKKDYLPKLVSGVWSGTMCLTEPHCGTDLGLMKTKAVPKDDGSFAIDGTKIFISAGEHDLTENIVHIVLAKLPDAPKGTKGLSLFIIPKFLVAEDGSAGDRNGVRCGSIEHKMGIHGNGTAVLNFDNATGFLIGEAHNGLNAMFTYMNVARIGTASQGAAAAERSYQGASEYARDRLAMRSISGVKNPDGPADPIIEHPDVRRMLLTQRVIAEGGRAMVTYASQFADIYRGGKTPEARNAAEARLGFCTPILKGFITELGVEAANHGVQVFGGHGYIQEWGMEQILRDSRIATLYEGTTGIQALDLIGRKVLADKFKQLNMFTGDMFRFARRFLPWKDEGKNKVMRKQAWTVAKLAIKWRLLSFRVAMRAKRNADNAGAASVDFLMFSGYAFMAFMWAQMSAVATNKLLAGEGDKEFLESKLHTAEFFFQRILPRADVHAKTMGASVESLMAMPTSYFDAT
;
A
#
# COMPACT_ATOMS: atom_id res chain seq x y z
N MET A 1 -1.20 -2.13 -25.73
CA MET A 1 -1.14 -1.91 -24.29
C MET A 1 -0.98 -3.25 -23.58
N PRO A 2 -0.14 -3.39 -22.55
CA PRO A 2 0.06 -4.65 -21.86
C PRO A 2 -1.24 -5.18 -21.24
N ASN A 3 -1.60 -6.43 -21.54
CA ASN A 3 -2.68 -7.12 -20.85
C ASN A 3 -2.22 -7.51 -19.44
N TYR A 4 -3.08 -7.29 -18.46
CA TYR A 4 -2.84 -7.78 -17.11
C TYR A 4 -3.59 -9.08 -16.88
N LYS A 5 -2.88 -10.07 -16.36
CA LYS A 5 -3.45 -11.31 -15.83
C LYS A 5 -3.14 -11.41 -14.34
N VAL A 6 -4.17 -11.62 -13.55
CA VAL A 6 -3.98 -11.75 -12.10
C VAL A 6 -3.22 -13.05 -11.78
N PRO A 7 -2.08 -12.98 -11.07
CA PRO A 7 -1.31 -14.16 -10.71
C PRO A 7 -1.94 -14.89 -9.50
N VAL A 8 -3.15 -15.47 -9.68
CA VAL A 8 -3.92 -16.14 -8.62
C VAL A 8 -3.08 -17.20 -7.91
N SER A 9 -2.29 -17.99 -8.66
CA SER A 9 -1.41 -19.02 -8.09
C SER A 9 -0.38 -18.44 -7.11
N ASP A 10 0.10 -17.20 -7.33
CA ASP A 10 1.05 -16.55 -6.44
C ASP A 10 0.38 -16.10 -5.13
N TYR A 11 -0.85 -15.56 -5.21
CA TYR A 11 -1.63 -15.24 -4.02
C TYR A 11 -1.94 -16.48 -3.19
N LEU A 12 -2.40 -17.56 -3.82
CA LEU A 12 -2.70 -18.82 -3.14
C LEU A 12 -1.46 -19.44 -2.51
N PHE A 13 -0.32 -19.41 -3.19
CA PHE A 13 0.97 -19.86 -2.64
C PHE A 13 1.35 -19.06 -1.39
N LEU A 14 1.16 -17.73 -1.38
CA LEU A 14 1.44 -16.92 -0.21
C LEU A 14 0.45 -17.19 0.93
N PHE A 15 -0.85 -17.29 0.63
CA PHE A 15 -1.90 -17.46 1.64
C PHE A 15 -1.89 -18.85 2.27
N ASN A 16 -1.76 -19.89 1.46
CA ASN A 16 -1.88 -21.26 1.92
C ASN A 16 -0.56 -21.85 2.41
N ASP A 17 0.57 -21.54 1.75
CA ASP A 17 1.82 -22.24 1.98
C ASP A 17 2.88 -21.40 2.71
N VAL A 18 3.06 -20.12 2.33
CA VAL A 18 4.16 -19.28 2.87
C VAL A 18 3.79 -18.62 4.18
N VAL A 19 2.66 -17.90 4.20
CA VAL A 19 2.15 -17.24 5.40
C VAL A 19 1.28 -18.17 6.22
N ASP A 20 0.63 -19.15 5.58
CA ASP A 20 -0.27 -20.11 6.20
C ASP A 20 -1.38 -19.41 7.00
N MET A 21 -2.34 -18.83 6.27
CA MET A 21 -3.37 -17.95 6.86
C MET A 21 -4.41 -18.75 7.66
N GLN A 22 -4.68 -20.01 7.34
CA GLN A 22 -5.75 -20.78 7.95
C GLN A 22 -5.67 -20.90 9.49
N PRO A 23 -4.51 -21.20 10.13
CA PRO A 23 -4.42 -21.19 11.59
C PRO A 23 -4.59 -19.79 12.20
N LYS A 24 -4.41 -18.72 11.42
CA LYS A 24 -4.55 -17.34 11.86
C LYS A 24 -5.99 -16.90 11.80
N TYR A 25 -6.72 -17.29 10.77
CA TYR A 25 -8.15 -17.03 10.64
C TYR A 25 -8.96 -17.61 11.80
N LYS A 26 -8.58 -18.77 12.34
CA LYS A 26 -9.20 -19.32 13.57
C LYS A 26 -9.09 -18.44 14.80
N LYS A 27 -8.20 -17.44 14.80
CA LYS A 27 -8.00 -16.47 15.89
C LYS A 27 -8.80 -15.19 15.70
N VAL A 28 -9.50 -15.06 14.58
CA VAL A 28 -10.29 -13.89 14.18
C VAL A 28 -11.76 -14.27 14.22
N GLU A 29 -12.62 -13.37 14.69
CA GLU A 29 -14.06 -13.53 14.65
C GLU A 29 -14.54 -13.64 13.19
N GLY A 30 -15.38 -14.64 12.88
CA GLY A 30 -15.84 -14.92 11.51
C GLY A 30 -14.78 -15.47 10.56
N GLY A 31 -13.51 -15.51 10.94
CA GLY A 31 -12.42 -15.94 10.06
C GLY A 31 -12.43 -17.44 9.69
N GLU A 32 -13.19 -18.25 10.42
CA GLU A 32 -13.30 -19.70 10.17
C GLU A 32 -14.02 -20.00 8.84
N GLU A 33 -14.82 -19.08 8.34
CA GLU A 33 -15.53 -19.19 7.05
C GLU A 33 -14.58 -19.01 5.85
N ALA A 34 -13.46 -18.32 6.02
CA ALA A 34 -12.46 -18.10 4.96
C ALA A 34 -11.62 -19.36 4.72
N THR A 35 -12.26 -20.44 4.28
CA THR A 35 -11.59 -21.71 3.92
C THR A 35 -10.69 -21.53 2.69
N PRO A 36 -9.70 -22.41 2.44
CA PRO A 36 -8.85 -22.34 1.25
C PRO A 36 -9.65 -22.30 -0.04
N ASP A 37 -10.68 -23.15 -0.17
CA ASP A 37 -11.53 -23.22 -1.37
C ASP A 37 -12.33 -21.94 -1.58
N MET A 38 -12.83 -21.32 -0.48
CA MET A 38 -13.52 -20.03 -0.56
C MET A 38 -12.58 -18.92 -0.98
N VAL A 39 -11.37 -18.86 -0.42
CA VAL A 39 -10.35 -17.87 -0.78
C VAL A 39 -9.95 -18.01 -2.25
N GLU A 40 -9.76 -19.24 -2.74
CA GLU A 40 -9.47 -19.50 -4.16
C GLU A 40 -10.62 -19.05 -5.08
N ALA A 41 -11.87 -19.35 -4.72
CA ALA A 41 -13.03 -18.91 -5.47
C ALA A 41 -13.11 -17.37 -5.53
N ILE A 42 -12.93 -16.69 -4.39
CA ILE A 42 -12.95 -15.22 -4.32
C ILE A 42 -11.83 -14.61 -5.17
N PHE A 43 -10.60 -15.11 -5.08
CA PHE A 43 -9.49 -14.60 -5.89
C PHE A 43 -9.67 -14.85 -7.38
N THR A 44 -10.28 -15.98 -7.75
CA THR A 44 -10.59 -16.30 -9.14
C THR A 44 -11.65 -15.34 -9.71
N GLU A 45 -12.72 -15.04 -8.97
CA GLU A 45 -13.72 -14.07 -9.40
C GLU A 45 -13.16 -12.64 -9.41
N ALA A 46 -12.36 -12.25 -8.42
CA ALA A 46 -11.67 -10.96 -8.43
C ALA A 46 -10.75 -10.82 -9.65
N ALA A 47 -10.05 -11.90 -10.04
CA ALA A 47 -9.22 -11.92 -11.24
C ALA A 47 -10.04 -11.63 -12.50
N LYS A 48 -11.19 -12.29 -12.67
CA LYS A 48 -12.09 -12.04 -13.81
C LYS A 48 -12.55 -10.57 -13.86
N PHE A 49 -12.94 -10.01 -12.72
CA PHE A 49 -13.35 -8.61 -12.65
C PHE A 49 -12.19 -7.67 -13.04
N CYS A 50 -10.99 -7.89 -12.51
CA CYS A 50 -9.81 -7.11 -12.84
C CYS A 50 -9.43 -7.19 -14.33
N GLU A 51 -9.47 -8.39 -14.90
CA GLU A 51 -9.05 -8.62 -16.29
C GLU A 51 -10.08 -8.12 -17.31
N HIS A 52 -11.38 -8.29 -17.05
CA HIS A 52 -12.43 -8.00 -18.01
C HIS A 52 -13.08 -6.63 -17.83
N GLU A 53 -13.13 -6.09 -16.61
CA GLU A 53 -13.81 -4.82 -16.34
C GLU A 53 -12.83 -3.66 -16.10
N LEU A 54 -11.72 -3.87 -15.37
CA LEU A 54 -10.82 -2.79 -15.01
C LEU A 54 -9.66 -2.60 -15.98
N THR A 55 -9.06 -3.68 -16.48
CA THR A 55 -7.95 -3.60 -17.42
C THR A 55 -8.31 -2.88 -18.72
N PRO A 56 -9.49 -3.13 -19.36
CA PRO A 56 -9.86 -2.45 -20.59
C PRO A 56 -10.03 -0.92 -20.46
N ILE A 57 -10.37 -0.43 -19.27
CA ILE A 57 -10.58 1.00 -19.01
C ILE A 57 -9.36 1.70 -18.40
N TYR A 58 -8.19 1.04 -18.35
CA TYR A 58 -6.97 1.62 -17.80
C TYR A 58 -6.51 2.86 -18.58
N GLN A 59 -6.54 2.78 -19.90
CA GLN A 59 -6.09 3.88 -20.76
C GLN A 59 -7.10 5.03 -20.78
N SER A 60 -8.40 4.75 -20.77
CA SER A 60 -9.42 5.81 -20.66
C SER A 60 -9.28 6.57 -19.33
N GLY A 61 -8.80 5.91 -18.26
CA GLY A 61 -8.45 6.55 -17.01
C GLY A 61 -7.38 7.62 -17.15
N ASP A 62 -6.46 7.51 -18.12
CA ASP A 62 -5.41 8.52 -18.34
C ASP A 62 -5.93 9.77 -19.10
N GLU A 63 -7.08 9.69 -19.77
CA GLU A 63 -7.78 10.86 -20.30
C GLU A 63 -8.22 11.81 -19.18
N GLY A 64 -8.49 11.29 -18.01
CA GLY A 64 -8.71 12.02 -16.78
C GLY A 64 -10.16 12.38 -16.50
N CYS A 65 -10.39 12.82 -15.26
CA CYS A 65 -11.66 13.38 -14.82
C CYS A 65 -11.88 14.79 -15.41
N GLN A 66 -13.15 15.15 -15.64
CA GLN A 66 -13.56 16.49 -16.04
C GLN A 66 -14.25 17.19 -14.87
N TRP A 67 -13.94 18.46 -14.66
CA TRP A 67 -14.55 19.31 -13.64
C TRP A 67 -15.29 20.46 -14.32
N GLU A 68 -16.57 20.66 -13.97
CA GLU A 68 -17.37 21.79 -14.42
C GLU A 68 -18.31 22.20 -13.29
N ASP A 69 -18.28 23.46 -12.90
CA ASP A 69 -19.15 24.09 -11.89
C ASP A 69 -19.29 23.31 -10.57
N GLY A 70 -18.21 22.69 -10.11
CA GLY A 70 -18.19 21.94 -8.85
C GLY A 70 -18.59 20.48 -8.98
N VAL A 71 -18.86 19.99 -10.17
CA VAL A 71 -19.17 18.59 -10.49
C VAL A 71 -17.98 17.96 -11.17
N VAL A 72 -17.67 16.72 -10.79
CA VAL A 72 -16.62 15.92 -11.42
C VAL A 72 -17.25 14.72 -12.11
N THR A 73 -16.96 14.60 -13.40
CA THR A 73 -17.32 13.44 -14.21
C THR A 73 -16.11 12.52 -14.35
N THR A 74 -16.26 11.26 -14.02
CA THR A 74 -15.21 10.25 -14.13
C THR A 74 -15.02 9.78 -15.59
N PRO A 75 -13.84 9.20 -15.93
CA PRO A 75 -13.56 8.70 -17.26
C PRO A 75 -14.58 7.64 -17.73
N LYS A 76 -14.70 7.50 -19.06
CA LYS A 76 -15.57 6.49 -19.68
C LYS A 76 -15.26 5.09 -19.16
N GLY A 77 -16.31 4.36 -18.79
CA GLY A 77 -16.26 2.99 -18.28
C GLY A 77 -16.10 2.88 -16.76
N PHE A 78 -15.72 3.96 -16.06
CA PHE A 78 -15.52 3.93 -14.61
C PHE A 78 -16.83 3.71 -13.86
N LYS A 79 -17.89 4.36 -14.27
CA LYS A 79 -19.21 4.26 -13.65
C LYS A 79 -19.83 2.88 -13.84
N GLU A 80 -19.72 2.33 -15.05
CA GLU A 80 -20.20 0.99 -15.37
C GLU A 80 -19.44 -0.09 -14.60
N ALA A 81 -18.10 0.04 -14.49
CA ALA A 81 -17.29 -0.87 -13.70
C ALA A 81 -17.63 -0.77 -12.20
N TYR A 82 -17.91 0.45 -11.70
CA TYR A 82 -18.29 0.64 -10.30
C TYR A 82 -19.67 0.04 -9.99
N ALA A 83 -20.63 0.14 -10.90
CA ALA A 83 -21.93 -0.51 -10.75
C ALA A 83 -21.81 -2.04 -10.65
N LYS A 84 -21.00 -2.66 -11.53
CA LYS A 84 -20.70 -4.11 -11.46
C LYS A 84 -19.98 -4.51 -10.17
N TYR A 85 -19.08 -3.65 -9.67
CA TYR A 85 -18.36 -3.85 -8.42
C TYR A 85 -19.31 -3.90 -7.22
N ILE A 86 -20.30 -3.00 -7.18
CA ILE A 86 -21.34 -2.98 -6.15
C ILE A 86 -22.25 -4.21 -6.28
N GLU A 87 -22.73 -4.50 -7.49
CA GLU A 87 -23.63 -5.63 -7.77
C GLU A 87 -23.01 -6.97 -7.32
N ALA A 88 -21.70 -7.12 -7.50
CA ALA A 88 -20.95 -8.30 -7.07
C ALA A 88 -20.65 -8.32 -5.55
N GLY A 89 -20.99 -7.27 -4.79
CA GLY A 89 -20.83 -7.20 -3.35
C GLY A 89 -19.39 -7.00 -2.86
N TRP A 90 -18.48 -6.55 -3.74
CA TRP A 90 -17.06 -6.38 -3.39
C TRP A 90 -16.81 -5.32 -2.31
N THR A 91 -17.61 -4.26 -2.25
CA THR A 91 -17.51 -3.19 -1.23
C THR A 91 -17.66 -3.71 0.19
N GLY A 92 -18.58 -4.66 0.40
CA GLY A 92 -18.91 -5.22 1.70
C GLY A 92 -18.07 -6.43 2.12
N LEU A 93 -17.08 -6.85 1.32
CA LEU A 93 -16.36 -8.12 1.52
C LEU A 93 -15.77 -8.25 2.93
N THR A 94 -15.11 -7.21 3.44
CA THR A 94 -14.49 -7.18 4.77
C THR A 94 -15.31 -6.38 5.79
N GLY A 95 -16.45 -5.82 5.40
CA GLY A 95 -17.35 -5.05 6.26
C GLY A 95 -18.06 -5.92 7.29
N SER A 96 -18.48 -5.30 8.40
CA SER A 96 -19.22 -6.00 9.46
C SER A 96 -20.52 -6.63 8.95
N VAL A 97 -20.79 -7.87 9.35
CA VAL A 97 -22.04 -8.59 9.03
C VAL A 97 -23.26 -7.85 9.56
N GLU A 98 -23.16 -7.22 10.74
CA GLU A 98 -24.24 -6.43 11.34
C GLU A 98 -24.64 -5.23 10.48
N MET A 99 -23.73 -4.72 9.66
CA MET A 99 -23.94 -3.59 8.76
C MET A 99 -24.18 -4.01 7.30
N GLY A 100 -24.38 -5.31 7.06
CA GLY A 100 -24.67 -5.87 5.73
C GLY A 100 -23.42 -6.30 4.94
N GLY A 101 -22.25 -6.34 5.57
CA GLY A 101 -21.02 -6.86 4.99
C GLY A 101 -20.91 -8.39 5.10
N GLN A 102 -19.82 -8.94 4.56
CA GLN A 102 -19.57 -10.39 4.56
C GLN A 102 -18.63 -10.84 5.71
N GLY A 103 -18.01 -9.91 6.44
CA GLY A 103 -17.18 -10.19 7.62
C GLY A 103 -15.89 -10.95 7.35
N LEU A 104 -15.43 -11.01 6.11
CA LEU A 104 -14.21 -11.76 5.76
C LEU A 104 -12.94 -11.05 6.28
N PRO A 105 -11.84 -11.80 6.50
CA PRO A 105 -10.58 -11.22 6.94
C PRO A 105 -10.05 -10.11 6.04
N SER A 106 -9.51 -9.05 6.65
CA SER A 106 -8.95 -7.88 5.93
C SER A 106 -7.84 -8.26 4.94
N SER A 107 -7.09 -9.32 5.22
CA SER A 107 -6.02 -9.82 4.32
C SER A 107 -6.53 -10.19 2.94
N ILE A 108 -7.76 -10.69 2.83
CA ILE A 108 -8.42 -11.01 1.54
C ILE A 108 -8.70 -9.70 0.79
N GLY A 109 -9.27 -8.69 1.47
CA GLY A 109 -9.51 -7.36 0.88
C GLY A 109 -8.21 -6.70 0.40
N VAL A 110 -7.13 -6.78 1.18
CA VAL A 110 -5.80 -6.26 0.81
C VAL A 110 -5.27 -6.91 -0.47
N ALA A 111 -5.41 -8.23 -0.63
CA ALA A 111 -5.00 -8.93 -1.85
C ALA A 111 -5.82 -8.49 -3.07
N ILE A 112 -7.14 -8.39 -2.91
CA ILE A 112 -8.04 -7.92 -3.99
C ILE A 112 -7.77 -6.47 -4.35
N ASN A 113 -7.49 -5.61 -3.38
CA ASN A 113 -7.10 -4.22 -3.63
C ASN A 113 -5.81 -4.13 -4.45
N GLU A 114 -4.81 -4.98 -4.19
CA GLU A 114 -3.61 -5.08 -5.03
C GLU A 114 -3.95 -5.50 -6.47
N MET A 115 -4.81 -6.53 -6.64
CA MET A 115 -5.26 -6.98 -7.97
C MET A 115 -5.96 -5.84 -8.74
N MET A 116 -6.91 -5.16 -8.11
CA MET A 116 -7.63 -4.03 -8.70
C MET A 116 -6.71 -2.85 -9.02
N THR A 117 -5.79 -2.52 -8.12
CA THR A 117 -4.79 -1.45 -8.32
C THR A 117 -3.88 -1.79 -9.49
N THR A 118 -3.47 -3.04 -9.64
CA THR A 118 -2.67 -3.49 -10.78
C THR A 118 -3.45 -3.38 -12.09
N ALA A 119 -4.74 -3.70 -12.07
CA ALA A 119 -5.61 -3.59 -13.23
C ALA A 119 -5.89 -2.12 -13.62
N ASN A 120 -6.26 -1.28 -12.64
CA ASN A 120 -6.54 0.15 -12.84
C ASN A 120 -6.38 0.93 -11.54
N TRP A 121 -5.21 1.51 -11.33
CA TRP A 121 -4.89 2.24 -10.09
C TRP A 121 -5.84 3.41 -9.82
N ALA A 122 -6.09 4.26 -10.82
CA ALA A 122 -6.95 5.44 -10.66
C ALA A 122 -8.37 5.06 -10.22
N TRP A 123 -8.92 3.97 -10.79
CA TRP A 123 -10.23 3.46 -10.44
C TRP A 123 -10.24 2.83 -9.03
N ALA A 124 -9.24 2.01 -8.70
CA ALA A 124 -9.18 1.30 -7.42
C ALA A 124 -9.11 2.23 -6.20
N MET A 125 -8.71 3.48 -6.38
CA MET A 125 -8.68 4.46 -5.29
C MET A 125 -10.08 4.84 -4.79
N TYR A 126 -11.14 4.79 -5.63
CA TYR A 126 -12.50 5.13 -5.20
C TYR A 126 -13.01 4.16 -4.12
N PRO A 127 -13.07 2.84 -4.32
CA PRO A 127 -13.46 1.92 -3.26
C PRO A 127 -12.45 1.87 -2.11
N GLY A 128 -11.15 1.96 -2.40
CA GLY A 128 -10.10 1.87 -1.37
C GLY A 128 -10.17 2.97 -0.30
N LEU A 129 -10.61 4.19 -0.65
CA LEU A 129 -10.83 5.26 0.32
C LEU A 129 -12.05 4.99 1.22
N SER A 130 -13.11 4.37 0.67
CA SER A 130 -14.30 4.01 1.44
C SER A 130 -14.00 3.00 2.55
N GLU A 131 -13.06 2.05 2.33
CA GLU A 131 -12.62 1.09 3.36
C GLU A 131 -12.05 1.81 4.61
N GLY A 132 -11.27 2.87 4.39
CA GLY A 132 -10.72 3.67 5.50
C GLY A 132 -11.81 4.42 6.28
N ALA A 133 -12.81 4.97 5.58
CA ALA A 133 -13.95 5.64 6.21
C ALA A 133 -14.79 4.66 7.04
N MET A 134 -15.09 3.47 6.47
CA MET A 134 -15.80 2.40 7.19
C MET A 134 -15.05 1.98 8.46
N ALA A 135 -13.76 1.67 8.36
CA ALA A 135 -12.96 1.27 9.51
C ALA A 135 -12.92 2.34 10.62
N THR A 136 -12.86 3.63 10.23
CA THR A 136 -12.88 4.74 11.18
C THR A 136 -14.21 4.85 11.91
N LEU A 137 -15.32 4.72 11.19
CA LEU A 137 -16.66 4.77 11.79
C LEU A 137 -16.94 3.54 12.67
N GLU A 138 -16.55 2.33 12.22
CA GLU A 138 -16.66 1.12 13.04
C GLU A 138 -15.94 1.26 14.39
N THR A 139 -14.76 1.88 14.39
CA THR A 139 -13.91 2.00 15.58
C THR A 139 -14.33 3.16 16.49
N SER A 140 -14.66 4.31 15.91
CA SER A 140 -14.77 5.59 16.65
C SER A 140 -16.13 6.29 16.51
N GLY A 141 -16.99 5.82 15.60
CA GLY A 141 -18.33 6.40 15.40
C GLY A 141 -19.29 6.04 16.54
N THR A 142 -20.26 6.91 16.81
CA THR A 142 -21.40 6.61 17.68
C THR A 142 -22.30 5.54 17.06
N ASP A 143 -23.14 4.88 17.85
CA ASP A 143 -24.07 3.87 17.32
C ASP A 143 -25.03 4.47 16.27
N GLN A 144 -25.45 5.72 16.45
CA GLN A 144 -26.25 6.43 15.46
C GLN A 144 -25.47 6.67 14.17
N GLN A 145 -24.23 7.16 14.24
CA GLN A 145 -23.39 7.35 13.07
C GLN A 145 -23.12 6.04 12.31
N LYS A 146 -22.88 4.95 13.05
CA LYS A 146 -22.73 3.63 12.43
C LYS A 146 -24.00 3.22 11.66
N LYS A 147 -25.15 3.41 12.28
CA LYS A 147 -26.45 3.07 11.67
C LYS A 147 -26.75 3.91 10.43
N ASP A 148 -26.44 5.19 10.44
CA ASP A 148 -26.78 6.13 9.38
C ASP A 148 -25.84 5.99 8.15
N TYR A 149 -24.56 5.68 8.37
CA TYR A 149 -23.55 5.73 7.32
C TYR A 149 -23.01 4.37 6.89
N LEU A 150 -22.77 3.43 7.84
CA LEU A 150 -22.08 2.18 7.48
C LEU A 150 -22.85 1.30 6.49
N PRO A 151 -24.17 1.08 6.60
CA PRO A 151 -24.89 0.26 5.61
C PRO A 151 -24.76 0.79 4.18
N LYS A 152 -24.77 2.11 4.02
CA LYS A 152 -24.64 2.76 2.72
C LYS A 152 -23.20 2.71 2.16
N LEU A 153 -22.20 2.80 3.02
CA LEU A 153 -20.79 2.65 2.65
C LEU A 153 -20.46 1.18 2.33
N VAL A 154 -20.96 0.24 3.14
CA VAL A 154 -20.78 -1.22 2.95
C VAL A 154 -21.43 -1.70 1.67
N SER A 155 -22.63 -1.19 1.33
CA SER A 155 -23.28 -1.49 0.05
C SER A 155 -22.62 -0.80 -1.16
N GLY A 156 -21.74 0.21 -0.93
CA GLY A 156 -21.10 0.99 -1.99
C GLY A 156 -21.99 2.05 -2.65
N VAL A 157 -23.24 2.19 -2.22
CA VAL A 157 -24.16 3.24 -2.71
C VAL A 157 -23.64 4.63 -2.33
N TRP A 158 -22.96 4.75 -1.19
CA TRP A 158 -22.19 5.92 -0.79
C TRP A 158 -20.70 5.59 -0.73
N SER A 159 -19.86 6.60 -0.94
CA SER A 159 -18.40 6.49 -0.83
C SER A 159 -17.86 7.32 0.33
N GLY A 160 -16.61 7.05 0.73
CA GLY A 160 -15.93 7.78 1.78
C GLY A 160 -14.62 8.40 1.32
N THR A 161 -14.21 9.51 1.95
CA THR A 161 -12.92 10.19 1.69
C THR A 161 -12.22 10.58 2.97
N MET A 162 -10.92 10.89 2.87
CA MET A 162 -10.09 11.40 3.96
C MET A 162 -9.63 12.84 3.66
N CYS A 163 -9.99 13.80 4.53
CA CYS A 163 -9.72 15.22 4.33
C CYS A 163 -8.80 15.76 5.43
N LEU A 164 -7.49 15.79 5.17
CA LEU A 164 -6.45 16.25 6.10
C LEU A 164 -5.79 17.53 5.65
N THR A 165 -5.19 17.47 4.46
CA THR A 165 -4.25 18.47 3.92
C THR A 165 -4.93 19.79 3.60
N GLU A 166 -4.27 20.89 3.95
CA GLU A 166 -4.67 22.25 3.60
C GLU A 166 -3.56 22.92 2.78
N PRO A 167 -3.83 24.04 2.06
CA PRO A 167 -2.84 24.67 1.18
C PRO A 167 -1.50 25.00 1.85
N HIS A 168 -1.47 25.21 3.16
CA HIS A 168 -0.27 25.56 3.93
C HIS A 168 0.24 24.45 4.85
N CYS A 169 -0.45 23.31 4.94
CA CYS A 169 0.00 22.19 5.77
C CYS A 169 -0.44 20.83 5.24
N GLY A 170 0.49 19.89 5.16
CA GLY A 170 0.23 18.50 4.82
C GLY A 170 0.91 17.57 5.82
N THR A 171 2.23 17.60 5.91
CA THR A 171 3.01 16.81 6.87
C THR A 171 2.82 17.28 8.31
N ASP A 172 2.83 18.60 8.55
CA ASP A 172 2.58 19.20 9.87
C ASP A 172 1.11 19.63 9.99
N LEU A 173 0.26 18.70 10.39
CA LEU A 173 -1.16 18.93 10.63
C LEU A 173 -1.44 19.88 11.82
N GLY A 174 -0.44 20.15 12.67
CA GLY A 174 -0.56 21.11 13.76
C GLY A 174 -0.85 22.55 13.29
N LEU A 175 -0.49 22.86 12.05
CA LEU A 175 -0.71 24.15 11.40
C LEU A 175 -2.12 24.33 10.81
N MET A 176 -2.97 23.31 10.83
CA MET A 176 -4.32 23.29 10.27
C MET A 176 -5.17 24.49 10.74
N LYS A 177 -5.98 25.05 9.82
CA LYS A 177 -6.83 26.21 10.05
C LYS A 177 -8.33 25.94 9.94
N THR A 178 -8.75 24.82 9.33
CA THR A 178 -10.18 24.43 9.26
C THR A 178 -10.78 24.44 10.66
N LYS A 179 -11.93 25.11 10.81
CA LYS A 179 -12.62 25.31 12.09
C LYS A 179 -13.92 24.51 12.13
N ALA A 180 -14.30 24.11 13.33
CA ALA A 180 -15.58 23.48 13.65
C ALA A 180 -16.21 24.25 14.80
N VAL A 181 -17.31 24.96 14.55
CA VAL A 181 -18.02 25.76 15.56
C VAL A 181 -19.27 24.99 15.98
N PRO A 182 -19.48 24.71 17.29
CA PRO A 182 -20.69 24.02 17.78
C PRO A 182 -21.96 24.80 17.43
N LYS A 183 -23.04 24.05 17.10
CA LYS A 183 -24.41 24.57 16.93
C LYS A 183 -25.32 24.06 18.06
N ASP A 184 -26.47 24.71 18.25
CA ASP A 184 -27.43 24.37 19.32
C ASP A 184 -28.06 22.96 19.16
N ASP A 185 -28.07 22.42 17.94
CA ASP A 185 -28.61 21.09 17.61
C ASP A 185 -27.61 19.94 17.83
N GLY A 186 -26.41 20.25 18.36
CA GLY A 186 -25.34 19.28 18.58
C GLY A 186 -24.48 18.99 17.33
N SER A 187 -24.81 19.58 16.19
CA SER A 187 -23.94 19.56 15.00
C SER A 187 -22.89 20.67 15.08
N PHE A 188 -22.03 20.74 14.07
CA PHE A 188 -20.98 21.74 13.96
C PHE A 188 -21.03 22.43 12.59
N ALA A 189 -20.78 23.74 12.59
CA ALA A 189 -20.48 24.51 11.38
C ALA A 189 -19.00 24.35 11.04
N ILE A 190 -18.69 23.82 9.87
CA ILE A 190 -17.33 23.58 9.43
C ILE A 190 -16.97 24.59 8.33
N ASP A 191 -15.87 25.33 8.55
CA ASP A 191 -15.34 26.33 7.63
C ASP A 191 -13.86 26.08 7.35
N GLY A 192 -13.49 26.03 6.07
CA GLY A 192 -12.11 25.85 5.63
C GLY A 192 -11.96 25.24 4.25
N THR A 193 -10.71 25.04 3.83
CA THR A 193 -10.39 24.44 2.53
C THR A 193 -9.44 23.26 2.72
N LYS A 194 -9.79 22.13 2.13
CA LYS A 194 -8.95 20.95 2.05
C LYS A 194 -8.49 20.73 0.62
N ILE A 195 -7.22 20.37 0.43
CA ILE A 195 -6.63 20.12 -0.89
C ILE A 195 -6.10 18.68 -1.01
N PHE A 196 -5.88 18.25 -2.24
CA PHE A 196 -5.42 16.92 -2.58
C PHE A 196 -6.34 15.80 -2.09
N ILE A 197 -7.65 16.04 -2.11
CA ILE A 197 -8.63 15.07 -1.67
C ILE A 197 -8.95 14.11 -2.82
N SER A 198 -8.36 12.93 -2.77
CA SER A 198 -8.64 11.86 -3.72
C SER A 198 -10.10 11.45 -3.63
N ALA A 199 -10.77 11.26 -4.77
CA ALA A 199 -12.19 10.96 -4.86
C ALA A 199 -13.08 11.98 -4.08
N GLY A 200 -12.61 13.22 -3.92
CA GLY A 200 -13.33 14.23 -3.13
C GLY A 200 -14.64 14.67 -3.76
N GLU A 201 -14.77 14.56 -5.09
CA GLU A 201 -16.00 14.74 -5.85
C GLU A 201 -15.98 13.78 -7.03
N HIS A 202 -17.10 13.13 -7.33
CA HIS A 202 -17.28 12.22 -8.46
C HIS A 202 -18.76 11.84 -8.67
N ASP A 203 -19.04 11.17 -9.78
CA ASP A 203 -20.37 10.76 -10.22
C ASP A 203 -20.66 9.24 -10.06
N LEU A 204 -19.83 8.51 -9.27
CA LEU A 204 -19.95 7.07 -9.10
C LEU A 204 -20.99 6.65 -8.05
N THR A 205 -21.27 7.51 -7.05
CA THR A 205 -22.13 7.20 -5.91
C THR A 205 -23.16 8.31 -5.66
N GLU A 206 -24.24 7.97 -4.96
CA GLU A 206 -25.30 8.93 -4.62
C GLU A 206 -24.82 10.00 -3.62
N ASN A 207 -23.92 9.65 -2.71
CA ASN A 207 -23.38 10.55 -1.69
C ASN A 207 -21.91 10.25 -1.43
N ILE A 208 -21.18 11.27 -0.95
CA ILE A 208 -19.79 11.16 -0.54
C ILE A 208 -19.69 11.60 0.92
N VAL A 209 -19.12 10.74 1.75
CA VAL A 209 -18.95 10.97 3.20
C VAL A 209 -17.50 11.36 3.48
N HIS A 210 -17.28 12.63 3.81
CA HIS A 210 -15.94 13.15 4.09
C HIS A 210 -15.59 12.98 5.56
N ILE A 211 -14.45 12.33 5.85
CA ILE A 211 -13.86 12.20 7.19
C ILE A 211 -12.82 13.30 7.33
N VAL A 212 -13.12 14.34 8.12
CA VAL A 212 -12.42 15.63 8.10
C VAL A 212 -11.80 15.95 9.44
N LEU A 213 -10.52 16.33 9.47
CA LEU A 213 -9.90 16.94 10.65
C LEU A 213 -10.17 18.47 10.67
N ALA A 214 -10.59 18.97 11.83
CA ALA A 214 -10.80 20.38 12.10
C ALA A 214 -10.47 20.75 13.55
N LYS A 215 -10.40 22.03 13.87
CA LYS A 215 -10.15 22.57 15.21
C LYS A 215 -11.42 23.17 15.81
N LEU A 216 -11.71 22.83 17.05
CA LEU A 216 -12.71 23.52 17.88
C LEU A 216 -12.19 24.91 18.32
N PRO A 217 -13.08 25.85 18.73
CA PRO A 217 -12.67 27.20 19.13
C PRO A 217 -11.66 27.25 20.29
N ASP A 218 -11.77 26.35 21.24
CA ASP A 218 -10.94 26.21 22.45
C ASP A 218 -9.80 25.20 22.31
N ALA A 219 -9.53 24.76 21.09
CA ALA A 219 -8.58 23.68 20.83
C ALA A 219 -7.15 24.00 21.30
N PRO A 220 -6.45 23.07 21.95
CA PRO A 220 -5.04 23.15 22.23
C PRO A 220 -4.22 23.39 20.95
N LYS A 221 -3.06 24.04 21.08
CA LYS A 221 -2.14 24.26 19.96
C LYS A 221 -1.56 22.94 19.43
N GLY A 222 -1.26 22.91 18.15
CA GLY A 222 -0.64 21.77 17.48
C GLY A 222 -1.62 20.62 17.22
N THR A 223 -1.09 19.41 17.06
CA THR A 223 -1.86 18.22 16.70
C THR A 223 -2.79 17.72 17.81
N LYS A 224 -2.52 18.10 19.07
CA LYS A 224 -3.37 17.75 20.22
C LYS A 224 -4.72 18.50 20.24
N GLY A 225 -4.93 19.49 19.37
CA GLY A 225 -6.18 20.23 19.24
C GLY A 225 -7.05 19.76 18.08
N LEU A 226 -6.69 18.70 17.39
CA LEU A 226 -7.43 18.19 16.25
C LEU A 226 -8.59 17.30 16.68
N SER A 227 -9.78 17.59 16.14
CA SER A 227 -10.99 16.79 16.27
C SER A 227 -11.40 16.23 14.92
N LEU A 228 -12.10 15.09 14.90
CA LEU A 228 -12.51 14.41 13.69
C LEU A 228 -14.01 14.56 13.47
N PHE A 229 -14.41 14.83 12.22
CA PHE A 229 -15.79 15.07 11.85
C PHE A 229 -16.19 14.24 10.63
N ILE A 230 -17.46 13.81 10.62
CA ILE A 230 -18.12 13.27 9.43
C ILE A 230 -18.91 14.41 8.79
N ILE A 231 -18.68 14.65 7.51
CA ILE A 231 -19.34 15.71 6.73
C ILE A 231 -19.81 15.08 5.41
N PRO A 232 -21.11 14.74 5.30
CA PRO A 232 -21.62 14.20 4.05
C PRO A 232 -21.81 15.31 3.00
N LYS A 233 -21.67 14.97 1.72
CA LYS A 233 -21.97 15.86 0.57
C LYS A 233 -23.43 16.25 0.53
N PHE A 234 -24.33 15.30 0.83
CA PHE A 234 -25.74 15.50 1.07
C PHE A 234 -26.06 15.02 2.48
N LEU A 235 -26.84 15.82 3.23
CA LEU A 235 -27.27 15.44 4.58
C LEU A 235 -28.12 14.17 4.54
N VAL A 236 -28.10 13.41 5.63
CA VAL A 236 -28.93 12.21 5.75
C VAL A 236 -30.37 12.64 6.02
N ALA A 237 -31.32 12.27 5.16
CA ALA A 237 -32.74 12.49 5.36
C ALA A 237 -33.32 11.57 6.45
N GLU A 238 -34.55 11.84 6.92
CA GLU A 238 -35.22 11.03 7.96
C GLU A 238 -35.40 9.55 7.55
N ASP A 239 -35.55 9.27 6.27
CA ASP A 239 -35.66 7.92 5.69
C ASP A 239 -34.30 7.24 5.43
N GLY A 240 -33.19 7.91 5.77
CA GLY A 240 -31.82 7.43 5.56
C GLY A 240 -31.29 7.59 4.12
N SER A 241 -32.03 8.28 3.25
CA SER A 241 -31.56 8.62 1.89
C SER A 241 -30.69 9.87 1.89
N ALA A 242 -30.08 10.20 0.72
CA ALA A 242 -29.39 11.47 0.51
C ALA A 242 -30.43 12.60 0.42
N GLY A 243 -30.37 13.54 1.36
CA GLY A 243 -31.29 14.67 1.51
C GLY A 243 -30.75 15.97 0.90
N ASP A 244 -30.82 17.06 1.67
CA ASP A 244 -30.40 18.38 1.22
C ASP A 244 -28.89 18.48 0.97
N ARG A 245 -28.51 19.31 0.01
CA ARG A 245 -27.10 19.60 -0.29
C ARG A 245 -26.45 20.32 0.90
N ASN A 246 -25.32 19.77 1.36
CA ASN A 246 -24.52 20.36 2.44
C ASN A 246 -23.57 21.45 1.90
N GLY A 247 -23.01 22.24 2.82
CA GLY A 247 -22.09 23.35 2.55
C GLY A 247 -20.67 22.92 2.12
N VAL A 248 -20.50 21.76 1.49
CA VAL A 248 -19.23 21.30 0.93
C VAL A 248 -19.26 21.34 -0.59
N ARG A 249 -18.24 21.97 -1.22
CA ARG A 249 -18.17 22.13 -2.68
C ARG A 249 -16.77 21.83 -3.21
N CYS A 250 -16.71 21.17 -4.36
CA CYS A 250 -15.48 21.00 -5.11
C CYS A 250 -15.15 22.29 -5.89
N GLY A 251 -14.11 22.98 -5.46
CA GLY A 251 -13.67 24.22 -6.10
C GLY A 251 -12.89 24.00 -7.39
N SER A 252 -12.16 22.89 -7.47
CA SER A 252 -11.38 22.44 -8.63
C SER A 252 -10.88 21.02 -8.42
N ILE A 253 -10.32 20.43 -9.49
CA ILE A 253 -9.48 19.24 -9.40
C ILE A 253 -8.05 19.55 -9.84
N GLU A 254 -7.09 18.78 -9.34
CA GLU A 254 -5.68 19.00 -9.64
C GLU A 254 -5.28 18.41 -11.01
N HIS A 255 -4.47 19.14 -11.77
CA HIS A 255 -3.79 18.63 -12.96
C HIS A 255 -2.52 17.90 -12.52
N LYS A 256 -2.50 16.60 -12.65
CA LYS A 256 -1.47 15.73 -12.05
C LYS A 256 -0.54 15.08 -13.08
N MET A 257 0.60 14.58 -12.62
CA MET A 257 1.53 13.77 -13.42
C MET A 257 0.92 12.42 -13.86
N GLY A 258 0.08 11.82 -13.04
CA GLY A 258 -0.55 10.51 -13.28
C GLY A 258 -1.84 10.36 -12.49
N ILE A 259 -2.41 9.14 -12.51
CA ILE A 259 -3.72 8.80 -11.91
C ILE A 259 -4.81 9.82 -12.26
N HIS A 260 -4.84 10.23 -13.52
CA HIS A 260 -5.74 11.29 -14.00
C HIS A 260 -7.21 10.90 -13.84
N GLY A 261 -7.52 9.61 -13.91
CA GLY A 261 -8.87 9.05 -13.72
C GLY A 261 -9.40 9.10 -12.29
N ASN A 262 -8.60 9.56 -11.31
CA ASN A 262 -9.09 9.85 -9.96
C ASN A 262 -9.16 11.36 -9.73
N GLY A 263 -10.36 11.90 -9.46
CA GLY A 263 -10.58 13.31 -9.17
C GLY A 263 -9.93 13.69 -7.84
N THR A 264 -8.79 14.40 -7.91
CA THR A 264 -8.10 14.91 -6.72
C THR A 264 -8.57 16.32 -6.46
N ALA A 265 -9.51 16.49 -5.53
CA ALA A 265 -10.30 17.69 -5.36
C ALA A 265 -9.69 18.70 -4.38
N VAL A 266 -9.97 19.97 -4.63
CA VAL A 266 -9.98 21.05 -3.65
C VAL A 266 -11.39 21.16 -3.10
N LEU A 267 -11.59 20.84 -1.83
CA LEU A 267 -12.89 20.92 -1.15
C LEU A 267 -12.98 22.17 -0.28
N ASN A 268 -13.99 22.99 -0.55
CA ASN A 268 -14.32 24.16 0.25
C ASN A 268 -15.52 23.83 1.15
N PHE A 269 -15.36 24.04 2.43
CA PHE A 269 -16.39 23.94 3.45
C PHE A 269 -16.82 25.36 3.82
N ASP A 270 -18.10 25.65 3.62
CA ASP A 270 -18.72 26.96 3.90
C ASP A 270 -19.95 26.70 4.77
N ASN A 271 -19.82 26.95 6.06
CA ASN A 271 -20.84 26.61 7.06
C ASN A 271 -21.39 25.18 6.90
N ALA A 272 -20.51 24.24 6.47
CA ALA A 272 -20.91 22.85 6.23
C ALA A 272 -21.31 22.18 7.55
N THR A 273 -22.42 21.46 7.56
CA THR A 273 -22.87 20.72 8.73
C THR A 273 -22.03 19.45 8.89
N GLY A 274 -21.39 19.32 10.05
CA GLY A 274 -20.55 18.18 10.40
C GLY A 274 -20.92 17.62 11.77
N PHE A 275 -20.54 16.35 12.00
CA PHE A 275 -20.81 15.64 13.27
C PHE A 275 -19.49 15.09 13.82
N LEU A 276 -19.25 15.31 15.12
CA LEU A 276 -18.02 14.86 15.79
C LEU A 276 -17.93 13.33 15.81
N ILE A 277 -16.77 12.78 15.42
CA ILE A 277 -16.44 11.36 15.53
C ILE A 277 -15.52 11.18 16.74
N GLY A 278 -15.93 10.32 17.67
CA GLY A 278 -15.18 10.06 18.90
C GLY A 278 -15.17 11.28 19.84
N GLU A 279 -14.05 11.49 20.52
CA GLU A 279 -13.87 12.56 21.51
C GLU A 279 -13.25 13.82 20.91
N ALA A 280 -13.65 14.99 21.42
CA ALA A 280 -13.02 16.26 21.10
C ALA A 280 -11.51 16.23 21.40
N HIS A 281 -10.70 16.86 20.55
CA HIS A 281 -9.22 16.92 20.66
C HIS A 281 -8.49 15.57 20.57
N ASN A 282 -9.20 14.50 20.22
CA ASN A 282 -8.63 13.16 19.98
C ASN A 282 -8.74 12.70 18.50
N GLY A 283 -9.06 13.62 17.60
CA GLY A 283 -9.36 13.32 16.20
C GLY A 283 -8.20 12.69 15.44
N LEU A 284 -6.96 13.03 15.77
CA LEU A 284 -5.80 12.44 15.10
C LEU A 284 -5.64 10.94 15.43
N ASN A 285 -5.94 10.52 16.67
CA ASN A 285 -5.91 9.11 17.05
C ASN A 285 -6.99 8.31 16.31
N ALA A 286 -8.20 8.82 16.22
CA ALA A 286 -9.28 8.20 15.44
C ALA A 286 -8.91 8.11 13.94
N MET A 287 -8.28 9.16 13.39
CA MET A 287 -7.81 9.19 11.99
C MET A 287 -6.67 8.21 11.72
N PHE A 288 -5.87 7.81 12.72
CA PHE A 288 -4.84 6.78 12.52
C PHE A 288 -5.40 5.43 12.08
N THR A 289 -6.63 5.10 12.44
CA THR A 289 -7.30 3.89 11.92
C THR A 289 -7.43 3.96 10.40
N TYR A 290 -7.92 5.08 9.86
CA TYR A 290 -7.96 5.33 8.42
C TYR A 290 -6.57 5.25 7.78
N MET A 291 -5.61 5.99 8.36
CA MET A 291 -4.25 6.10 7.80
C MET A 291 -3.52 4.75 7.76
N ASN A 292 -3.76 3.86 8.71
CA ASN A 292 -3.12 2.54 8.71
C ASN A 292 -3.65 1.67 7.56
N VAL A 293 -4.96 1.69 7.30
CA VAL A 293 -5.57 1.01 6.14
C VAL A 293 -4.99 1.59 4.85
N ALA A 294 -5.02 2.92 4.70
CA ALA A 294 -4.52 3.61 3.52
C ALA A 294 -3.02 3.34 3.24
N ARG A 295 -2.19 3.25 4.29
CA ARG A 295 -0.74 2.97 4.15
C ARG A 295 -0.44 1.55 3.69
N ILE A 296 -1.24 0.57 4.11
CA ILE A 296 -1.10 -0.82 3.61
C ILE A 296 -1.50 -0.84 2.13
N GLY A 297 -2.63 -0.22 1.78
CA GLY A 297 -3.06 -0.06 0.39
C GLY A 297 -1.99 0.64 -0.46
N THR A 298 -1.36 1.71 0.06
CA THR A 298 -0.27 2.41 -0.64
C THR A 298 0.97 1.51 -0.83
N ALA A 299 1.29 0.65 0.13
CA ALA A 299 2.36 -0.33 -0.04
C ALA A 299 2.05 -1.32 -1.17
N SER A 300 0.79 -1.81 -1.24
CA SER A 300 0.31 -2.68 -2.33
C SER A 300 0.41 -2.00 -3.70
N GLN A 301 0.21 -0.68 -3.78
CA GLN A 301 0.37 0.10 -5.02
C GLN A 301 1.78 0.00 -5.61
N GLY A 302 2.82 -0.03 -4.77
CA GLY A 302 4.19 -0.22 -5.25
C GLY A 302 4.42 -1.62 -5.83
N ALA A 303 3.85 -2.67 -5.22
CA ALA A 303 3.89 -4.02 -5.76
C ALA A 303 3.06 -4.13 -7.04
N ALA A 304 1.90 -3.49 -7.10
CA ALA A 304 1.02 -3.42 -8.26
C ALA A 304 1.70 -2.76 -9.48
N ALA A 305 2.39 -1.63 -9.27
CA ALA A 305 3.17 -0.98 -10.33
C ALA A 305 4.25 -1.91 -10.88
N ALA A 306 4.97 -2.62 -10.00
CA ALA A 306 6.00 -3.57 -10.40
C ALA A 306 5.41 -4.76 -11.18
N GLU A 307 4.27 -5.30 -10.74
CA GLU A 307 3.59 -6.42 -11.40
C GLU A 307 3.10 -6.03 -12.80
N ARG A 308 2.38 -4.91 -12.90
CA ARG A 308 1.90 -4.41 -14.19
C ARG A 308 3.03 -4.17 -15.18
N SER A 309 4.10 -3.52 -14.71
CA SER A 309 5.29 -3.23 -15.49
C SER A 309 6.00 -4.52 -15.91
N TYR A 310 6.15 -5.49 -15.01
CA TYR A 310 6.79 -6.78 -15.29
C TYR A 310 6.06 -7.57 -16.38
N GLN A 311 4.74 -7.69 -16.28
CA GLN A 311 3.95 -8.46 -17.23
C GLN A 311 4.07 -7.86 -18.64
N GLY A 312 3.84 -6.54 -18.77
CA GLY A 312 3.98 -5.86 -20.06
C GLY A 312 5.39 -5.95 -20.63
N ALA A 313 6.41 -5.69 -19.80
CA ALA A 313 7.80 -5.78 -20.24
C ALA A 313 8.21 -7.20 -20.65
N SER A 314 7.72 -8.22 -19.95
CA SER A 314 8.00 -9.63 -20.22
C SER A 314 7.36 -10.09 -21.55
N GLU A 315 6.12 -9.69 -21.82
CA GLU A 315 5.43 -9.96 -23.09
C GLU A 315 6.19 -9.30 -24.27
N TYR A 316 6.43 -7.99 -24.17
CA TYR A 316 7.16 -7.26 -25.20
C TYR A 316 8.56 -7.83 -25.46
N ALA A 317 9.28 -8.24 -24.42
CA ALA A 317 10.65 -8.75 -24.56
C ALA A 317 10.73 -10.11 -25.28
N ARG A 318 9.65 -10.90 -25.30
CA ARG A 318 9.58 -12.15 -26.07
C ARG A 318 9.35 -11.92 -27.56
N ASP A 319 8.59 -10.87 -27.88
CA ASP A 319 8.20 -10.60 -29.28
C ASP A 319 9.17 -9.66 -30.00
N ARG A 320 9.77 -8.72 -29.28
CA ARG A 320 10.67 -7.74 -29.85
C ARG A 320 12.00 -8.37 -30.22
N LEU A 321 12.32 -8.31 -31.53
CA LEU A 321 13.60 -8.79 -32.06
C LEU A 321 14.61 -7.64 -32.17
N ALA A 322 15.82 -7.84 -31.64
CA ALA A 322 16.94 -6.92 -31.80
C ALA A 322 18.29 -7.60 -31.53
N MET A 323 19.25 -7.45 -32.45
CA MET A 323 20.60 -7.98 -32.33
C MET A 323 20.66 -9.52 -32.27
N ARG A 324 21.83 -10.07 -31.97
CA ARG A 324 22.03 -11.48 -31.63
C ARG A 324 22.55 -11.60 -30.21
N SER A 325 22.15 -12.65 -29.52
CA SER A 325 22.63 -12.91 -28.18
C SER A 325 24.16 -13.11 -28.17
N ILE A 326 24.84 -12.58 -27.16
CA ILE A 326 26.29 -12.70 -26.96
C ILE A 326 26.70 -14.19 -26.85
N SER A 327 25.82 -15.04 -26.33
CA SER A 327 26.04 -16.47 -26.17
C SER A 327 25.74 -17.31 -27.45
N GLY A 328 25.56 -16.65 -28.58
CA GLY A 328 25.23 -17.27 -29.88
C GLY A 328 23.76 -17.09 -30.25
N VAL A 329 23.46 -17.32 -31.54
CA VAL A 329 22.13 -17.16 -32.12
C VAL A 329 21.10 -18.03 -31.42
N LYS A 330 19.96 -17.43 -31.00
CA LYS A 330 18.84 -18.10 -30.33
C LYS A 330 17.63 -18.29 -31.26
N ASN A 331 17.49 -17.42 -32.25
CA ASN A 331 16.44 -17.50 -33.28
C ASN A 331 17.10 -17.61 -34.68
N PRO A 332 17.59 -18.81 -35.08
CA PRO A 332 18.35 -18.98 -36.31
C PRO A 332 17.55 -18.64 -37.59
N ASP A 333 16.25 -18.88 -37.58
CA ASP A 333 15.37 -18.64 -38.73
C ASP A 333 14.88 -17.19 -38.84
N GLY A 334 15.05 -16.39 -37.79
CA GLY A 334 14.64 -15.00 -37.73
C GLY A 334 15.78 -14.01 -38.02
N PRO A 335 15.47 -12.74 -38.31
CA PRO A 335 16.45 -11.71 -38.60
C PRO A 335 17.28 -11.28 -37.38
N ALA A 336 16.78 -11.51 -36.18
CA ALA A 336 17.42 -11.19 -34.91
C ALA A 336 16.87 -12.10 -33.79
N ASP A 337 17.48 -12.05 -32.60
CA ASP A 337 16.98 -12.76 -31.42
C ASP A 337 15.94 -11.91 -30.65
N PRO A 338 14.98 -12.55 -29.92
CA PRO A 338 14.14 -11.84 -28.98
C PRO A 338 14.98 -11.14 -27.91
N ILE A 339 14.59 -9.91 -27.55
CA ILE A 339 15.41 -9.13 -26.60
C ILE A 339 15.48 -9.77 -25.20
N ILE A 340 14.57 -10.67 -24.84
CA ILE A 340 14.63 -11.45 -23.59
C ILE A 340 15.87 -12.33 -23.51
N GLU A 341 16.54 -12.61 -24.62
CA GLU A 341 17.79 -13.39 -24.65
C GLU A 341 19.02 -12.58 -24.25
N HIS A 342 18.88 -11.26 -24.06
CA HIS A 342 19.97 -10.40 -23.62
C HIS A 342 20.05 -10.30 -22.09
N PRO A 343 21.25 -10.44 -21.48
CA PRO A 343 21.42 -10.44 -20.02
C PRO A 343 20.91 -9.17 -19.34
N ASP A 344 21.05 -8.00 -19.95
CA ASP A 344 20.59 -6.75 -19.34
C ASP A 344 19.05 -6.64 -19.33
N VAL A 345 18.39 -7.10 -20.37
CA VAL A 345 16.91 -7.20 -20.41
C VAL A 345 16.42 -8.16 -19.32
N ARG A 346 17.04 -9.34 -19.20
CA ARG A 346 16.72 -10.29 -18.11
C ARG A 346 16.94 -9.69 -16.73
N ARG A 347 18.01 -8.91 -16.55
CA ARG A 347 18.25 -8.18 -15.28
C ARG A 347 17.09 -7.25 -14.94
N MET A 348 16.60 -6.48 -15.89
CA MET A 348 15.47 -5.56 -15.69
C MET A 348 14.17 -6.31 -15.41
N LEU A 349 13.87 -7.37 -16.15
CA LEU A 349 12.69 -8.21 -15.93
C LEU A 349 12.71 -8.88 -14.55
N LEU A 350 13.84 -9.51 -14.19
CA LEU A 350 13.98 -10.15 -12.88
C LEU A 350 13.93 -9.14 -11.72
N THR A 351 14.42 -7.92 -11.92
CA THR A 351 14.31 -6.85 -10.91
C THR A 351 12.84 -6.51 -10.66
N GLN A 352 12.06 -6.30 -11.72
CA GLN A 352 10.61 -6.03 -11.61
C GLN A 352 9.88 -7.19 -10.93
N ARG A 353 10.16 -8.42 -11.33
CA ARG A 353 9.56 -9.63 -10.75
C ARG A 353 9.88 -9.79 -9.27
N VAL A 354 11.14 -9.58 -8.87
CA VAL A 354 11.55 -9.61 -7.46
C VAL A 354 10.78 -8.60 -6.62
N ILE A 355 10.56 -7.40 -7.16
CA ILE A 355 9.86 -6.32 -6.46
C ILE A 355 8.37 -6.65 -6.34
N ALA A 356 7.73 -7.10 -7.41
CA ALA A 356 6.31 -7.46 -7.43
C ALA A 356 6.01 -8.60 -6.44
N GLU A 357 6.65 -9.75 -6.62
CA GLU A 357 6.40 -10.94 -5.80
C GLU A 357 6.89 -10.76 -4.35
N GLY A 358 8.07 -10.15 -4.16
CA GLY A 358 8.61 -9.86 -2.83
C GLY A 358 7.79 -8.81 -2.07
N GLY A 359 7.33 -7.77 -2.76
CA GLY A 359 6.43 -6.74 -2.21
C GLY A 359 5.10 -7.33 -1.78
N ARG A 360 4.46 -8.11 -2.64
CA ARG A 360 3.22 -8.88 -2.35
C ARG A 360 3.40 -9.77 -1.13
N ALA A 361 4.49 -10.52 -1.04
CA ALA A 361 4.77 -11.39 0.10
C ALA A 361 4.93 -10.61 1.41
N MET A 362 5.59 -9.44 1.38
CA MET A 362 5.73 -8.56 2.55
C MET A 362 4.37 -8.01 3.00
N VAL A 363 3.52 -7.58 2.07
CA VAL A 363 2.15 -7.08 2.36
C VAL A 363 1.29 -8.21 2.92
N THR A 364 1.28 -9.39 2.28
CA THR A 364 0.54 -10.56 2.77
C THR A 364 1.00 -10.98 4.17
N TYR A 365 2.32 -10.95 4.45
CA TYR A 365 2.82 -11.23 5.80
C TYR A 365 2.30 -10.21 6.83
N ALA A 366 2.19 -8.95 6.48
CA ALA A 366 1.73 -7.92 7.42
C ALA A 366 0.20 -7.92 7.59
N SER A 367 -0.56 -8.31 6.57
CA SER A 367 -2.04 -8.32 6.60
C SER A 367 -2.61 -9.29 7.64
N GLN A 368 -1.88 -10.37 8.00
CA GLN A 368 -2.27 -11.23 9.13
C GLN A 368 -2.42 -10.46 10.45
N PHE A 369 -1.63 -9.41 10.63
CA PHE A 369 -1.73 -8.57 11.83
C PHE A 369 -2.90 -7.59 11.74
N ALA A 370 -3.27 -7.17 10.53
CA ALA A 370 -4.48 -6.38 10.31
C ALA A 370 -5.74 -7.20 10.67
N ASP A 371 -5.79 -8.47 10.26
CA ASP A 371 -6.87 -9.39 10.62
C ASP A 371 -7.03 -9.52 12.14
N ILE A 372 -5.92 -9.80 12.85
CA ILE A 372 -5.95 -9.97 14.31
C ILE A 372 -6.22 -8.64 15.03
N TYR A 373 -5.72 -7.52 14.52
CA TYR A 373 -6.00 -6.20 15.09
C TYR A 373 -7.50 -5.89 15.04
N ARG A 374 -8.14 -6.17 13.89
CA ARG A 374 -9.55 -5.85 13.66
C ARG A 374 -10.50 -6.85 14.31
N GLY A 375 -10.28 -8.15 14.13
CA GLY A 375 -11.18 -9.23 14.55
C GLY A 375 -10.62 -10.20 15.60
N GLY A 376 -9.50 -9.88 16.26
CA GLY A 376 -8.90 -10.77 17.25
C GLY A 376 -9.78 -11.00 18.47
N LYS A 377 -9.87 -12.25 18.92
CA LYS A 377 -10.79 -12.70 19.99
C LYS A 377 -10.48 -12.12 21.38
N THR A 378 -9.27 -11.55 21.61
CA THR A 378 -8.91 -10.93 22.90
C THR A 378 -8.26 -9.56 22.70
N PRO A 379 -8.45 -8.61 23.65
CA PRO A 379 -7.81 -7.29 23.61
C PRO A 379 -6.27 -7.38 23.54
N GLU A 380 -5.67 -8.34 24.24
CA GLU A 380 -4.22 -8.53 24.27
C GLU A 380 -3.70 -8.95 22.89
N ALA A 381 -4.43 -9.84 22.19
CA ALA A 381 -4.08 -10.24 20.82
C ALA A 381 -4.19 -9.06 19.85
N ARG A 382 -5.26 -8.24 19.96
CA ARG A 382 -5.46 -7.04 19.14
C ARG A 382 -4.34 -6.03 19.36
N ASN A 383 -4.01 -5.70 20.62
CA ASN A 383 -2.94 -4.75 20.94
C ASN A 383 -1.55 -5.25 20.45
N ALA A 384 -1.27 -6.54 20.59
CA ALA A 384 -0.02 -7.12 20.11
C ALA A 384 0.07 -7.07 18.57
N ALA A 385 -1.03 -7.32 17.88
CA ALA A 385 -1.13 -7.26 16.43
C ALA A 385 -0.99 -5.82 15.91
N GLU A 386 -1.65 -4.85 16.57
CA GLU A 386 -1.51 -3.42 16.27
C GLU A 386 -0.04 -2.97 16.34
N ALA A 387 0.67 -3.33 17.41
CA ALA A 387 2.07 -2.98 17.57
C ALA A 387 2.95 -3.59 16.46
N ARG A 388 2.69 -4.84 16.07
CA ARG A 388 3.39 -5.53 14.97
C ARG A 388 3.09 -4.89 13.63
N LEU A 389 1.82 -4.63 13.34
CA LEU A 389 1.39 -3.95 12.12
C LEU A 389 2.02 -2.56 12.03
N GLY A 390 1.96 -1.79 13.13
CA GLY A 390 2.54 -0.46 13.23
C GLY A 390 4.05 -0.43 13.01
N PHE A 391 4.79 -1.51 13.31
CA PHE A 391 6.21 -1.64 12.98
C PHE A 391 6.43 -1.94 11.49
N CYS A 392 5.61 -2.81 10.88
CA CYS A 392 5.75 -3.18 9.49
C CYS A 392 5.35 -2.05 8.53
N THR A 393 4.28 -1.32 8.84
CA THR A 393 3.65 -0.35 7.93
C THR A 393 4.59 0.69 7.34
N PRO A 394 5.44 1.41 8.11
CA PRO A 394 6.37 2.38 7.52
C PRO A 394 7.43 1.72 6.62
N ILE A 395 7.86 0.48 6.92
CA ILE A 395 8.80 -0.26 6.08
C ILE A 395 8.11 -0.61 4.75
N LEU A 396 6.91 -1.18 4.81
CA LEU A 396 6.14 -1.56 3.62
C LEU A 396 5.92 -0.36 2.71
N LYS A 397 5.30 0.70 3.26
CA LYS A 397 4.94 1.90 2.50
C LYS A 397 6.18 2.58 1.89
N GLY A 398 7.20 2.86 2.69
CA GLY A 398 8.37 3.59 2.21
C GLY A 398 9.22 2.77 1.23
N PHE A 399 9.47 1.50 1.53
CA PHE A 399 10.36 0.66 0.74
C PHE A 399 9.72 0.15 -0.56
N ILE A 400 8.49 -0.39 -0.48
CA ILE A 400 7.87 -1.02 -1.65
C ILE A 400 7.50 0.04 -2.71
N THR A 401 7.08 1.25 -2.28
CA THR A 401 6.74 2.32 -3.23
C THR A 401 7.96 2.86 -3.97
N GLU A 402 9.11 3.01 -3.30
CA GLU A 402 10.36 3.40 -3.97
C GLU A 402 10.79 2.34 -5.00
N LEU A 403 10.73 1.06 -4.64
CA LEU A 403 11.05 -0.02 -5.56
C LEU A 403 10.02 -0.16 -6.69
N GLY A 404 8.75 0.15 -6.45
CA GLY A 404 7.69 0.16 -7.46
C GLY A 404 7.98 1.16 -8.58
N VAL A 405 8.46 2.36 -8.23
CA VAL A 405 8.90 3.37 -9.21
C VAL A 405 10.12 2.88 -9.99
N GLU A 406 11.10 2.25 -9.34
CA GLU A 406 12.25 1.62 -10.02
C GLU A 406 11.78 0.55 -11.02
N ALA A 407 10.86 -0.31 -10.63
CA ALA A 407 10.30 -1.35 -11.48
C ALA A 407 9.59 -0.76 -12.70
N ALA A 408 8.74 0.24 -12.52
CA ALA A 408 8.03 0.93 -13.60
C ALA A 408 9.02 1.59 -14.60
N ASN A 409 10.08 2.20 -14.08
CA ASN A 409 11.14 2.77 -14.92
C ASN A 409 11.86 1.69 -15.74
N HIS A 410 12.11 0.51 -15.19
CA HIS A 410 12.67 -0.62 -15.95
C HIS A 410 11.72 -1.10 -17.05
N GLY A 411 10.40 -1.07 -16.84
CA GLY A 411 9.44 -1.41 -17.89
C GLY A 411 9.54 -0.48 -19.09
N VAL A 412 9.59 0.83 -18.85
CA VAL A 412 9.82 1.84 -19.90
C VAL A 412 11.13 1.53 -20.65
N GLN A 413 12.20 1.22 -19.91
CA GLN A 413 13.53 0.92 -20.50
C GLN A 413 13.51 -0.34 -21.38
N VAL A 414 12.82 -1.41 -20.96
CA VAL A 414 12.69 -2.65 -21.77
C VAL A 414 11.99 -2.39 -23.10
N PHE A 415 10.97 -1.52 -23.12
CA PHE A 415 10.27 -1.12 -24.33
C PHE A 415 11.10 -0.18 -25.23
N GLY A 416 12.17 0.43 -24.70
CA GLY A 416 12.96 1.42 -25.43
C GLY A 416 12.13 2.62 -25.87
N GLY A 417 12.25 3.07 -27.12
CA GLY A 417 11.47 4.21 -27.63
C GLY A 417 9.96 4.03 -27.52
N HIS A 418 9.45 2.81 -27.69
CA HIS A 418 8.03 2.51 -27.52
C HIS A 418 7.57 2.75 -26.07
N GLY A 419 8.41 2.51 -25.06
CA GLY A 419 8.06 2.74 -23.66
C GLY A 419 7.81 4.20 -23.30
N TYR A 420 8.27 5.13 -24.14
CA TYR A 420 8.08 6.57 -23.98
C TYR A 420 6.81 7.09 -24.69
N ILE A 421 6.14 6.23 -25.46
CA ILE A 421 4.97 6.57 -26.29
C ILE A 421 3.70 6.16 -25.54
N GLN A 422 2.72 7.07 -25.45
CA GLN A 422 1.48 6.90 -24.65
C GLN A 422 0.67 5.67 -25.07
N GLU A 423 0.58 5.38 -26.36
CA GLU A 423 -0.20 4.26 -26.91
C GLU A 423 0.27 2.90 -26.40
N TRP A 424 1.52 2.81 -25.91
CA TRP A 424 2.07 1.58 -25.33
C TRP A 424 1.75 1.43 -23.84
N GLY A 425 1.38 2.51 -23.14
CA GLY A 425 0.90 2.52 -21.76
C GLY A 425 1.97 2.22 -20.69
N MET A 426 3.25 2.07 -21.06
CA MET A 426 4.30 1.81 -20.06
C MET A 426 4.69 3.07 -19.30
N GLU A 427 4.70 4.21 -19.96
CA GLU A 427 5.01 5.50 -19.34
C GLU A 427 3.93 5.92 -18.33
N GLN A 428 2.65 5.53 -18.57
CA GLN A 428 1.54 5.77 -17.63
C GLN A 428 1.79 5.05 -16.30
N ILE A 429 2.28 3.80 -16.33
CA ILE A 429 2.61 3.05 -15.09
C ILE A 429 3.65 3.81 -14.26
N LEU A 430 4.66 4.39 -14.91
CA LEU A 430 5.71 5.17 -14.25
C LEU A 430 5.14 6.46 -13.67
N ARG A 431 4.30 7.20 -14.43
CA ARG A 431 3.65 8.44 -13.95
C ARG A 431 2.73 8.17 -12.77
N ASP A 432 1.89 7.15 -12.87
CA ASP A 432 0.96 6.75 -11.80
C ASP A 432 1.70 6.32 -10.53
N SER A 433 2.80 5.56 -10.66
CA SER A 433 3.54 5.04 -9.50
C SER A 433 4.22 6.12 -8.66
N ARG A 434 4.57 7.27 -9.28
CA ARG A 434 5.39 8.30 -8.62
C ARG A 434 4.73 8.92 -7.40
N ILE A 435 3.41 9.02 -7.36
CA ILE A 435 2.69 9.61 -6.23
C ILE A 435 2.80 8.77 -4.95
N ALA A 436 2.96 7.45 -5.09
CA ALA A 436 2.99 6.54 -3.93
C ALA A 436 4.14 6.83 -2.95
N THR A 437 5.23 7.44 -3.40
CA THR A 437 6.34 7.84 -2.51
C THR A 437 6.07 9.16 -1.79
N LEU A 438 5.04 9.91 -2.19
CA LEU A 438 4.72 11.25 -1.67
C LEU A 438 3.56 11.24 -0.67
N TYR A 439 2.37 10.77 -1.10
CA TYR A 439 1.17 10.81 -0.26
C TYR A 439 1.21 9.75 0.86
N GLU A 440 0.28 9.81 1.81
CA GLU A 440 0.23 8.97 3.01
C GLU A 440 1.51 9.03 3.87
N GLY A 441 2.20 10.16 3.79
CA GLY A 441 3.52 10.40 4.37
C GLY A 441 4.63 10.02 3.40
N THR A 442 5.49 11.00 3.10
CA THR A 442 6.65 10.79 2.21
C THR A 442 7.56 9.67 2.73
N THR A 443 8.42 9.13 1.85
CA THR A 443 9.44 8.14 2.25
C THR A 443 10.25 8.60 3.46
N GLY A 444 10.63 9.89 3.50
CA GLY A 444 11.35 10.47 4.65
C GLY A 444 10.52 10.49 5.94
N ILE A 445 9.22 10.76 5.86
CA ILE A 445 8.33 10.71 7.02
C ILE A 445 8.12 9.29 7.53
N GLN A 446 7.98 8.30 6.64
CA GLN A 446 7.93 6.90 7.02
C GLN A 446 9.24 6.46 7.67
N ALA A 447 10.37 6.92 7.16
CA ALA A 447 11.69 6.64 7.69
C ALA A 447 11.88 7.22 9.12
N LEU A 448 11.46 8.46 9.34
CA LEU A 448 11.47 9.09 10.66
C LEU A 448 10.50 8.42 11.63
N ASP A 449 9.32 8.02 11.18
CA ASP A 449 8.36 7.25 12.00
C ASP A 449 8.96 5.91 12.42
N LEU A 450 9.57 5.18 11.47
CA LEU A 450 10.21 3.90 11.75
C LEU A 450 11.31 4.03 12.81
N ILE A 451 12.32 4.85 12.54
CA ILE A 451 13.47 4.95 13.45
C ILE A 451 13.09 5.60 14.77
N GLY A 452 12.34 6.71 14.75
CA GLY A 452 12.01 7.51 15.94
C GLY A 452 10.99 6.83 16.84
N ARG A 453 9.80 6.54 16.30
CA ARG A 453 8.66 6.02 17.09
C ARG A 453 8.67 4.50 17.22
N LYS A 454 8.90 3.78 16.11
CA LYS A 454 8.73 2.30 16.09
C LYS A 454 9.95 1.54 16.58
N VAL A 455 11.13 2.18 16.62
CA VAL A 455 12.37 1.56 17.10
C VAL A 455 12.87 2.22 18.38
N LEU A 456 13.20 3.53 18.36
CA LEU A 456 13.84 4.20 19.50
C LEU A 456 12.86 4.41 20.68
N ALA A 457 11.68 4.98 20.43
CA ALA A 457 10.67 5.19 21.47
C ALA A 457 10.08 3.88 22.00
N ASP A 458 9.94 2.86 21.15
CA ASP A 458 9.52 1.49 21.50
C ASP A 458 10.63 0.68 22.22
N LYS A 459 11.81 1.27 22.44
CA LYS A 459 12.96 0.62 23.08
C LYS A 459 13.33 -0.71 22.41
N PHE A 460 13.28 -0.75 21.09
CA PHE A 460 13.62 -1.90 20.23
C PHE A 460 12.71 -3.13 20.39
N LYS A 461 11.58 -3.05 21.09
CA LYS A 461 10.73 -4.21 21.39
C LYS A 461 10.24 -4.89 20.10
N GLN A 462 9.60 -4.13 19.18
CA GLN A 462 9.06 -4.69 17.94
C GLN A 462 10.17 -5.16 16.99
N LEU A 463 11.28 -4.44 16.89
CA LEU A 463 12.44 -4.87 16.13
C LEU A 463 13.01 -6.21 16.66
N ASN A 464 13.11 -6.35 18.00
CA ASN A 464 13.60 -7.60 18.60
C ASN A 464 12.63 -8.77 18.37
N MET A 465 11.33 -8.53 18.39
CA MET A 465 10.33 -9.53 18.05
C MET A 465 10.44 -9.96 16.58
N PHE A 466 10.50 -9.01 15.65
CA PHE A 466 10.61 -9.29 14.22
C PHE A 466 11.91 -10.06 13.89
N THR A 467 13.05 -9.57 14.38
CA THR A 467 14.34 -10.26 14.20
C THR A 467 14.37 -11.61 14.93
N GLY A 468 13.59 -11.78 16.00
CA GLY A 468 13.34 -13.07 16.66
C GLY A 468 12.67 -14.08 15.74
N ASP A 469 11.70 -13.64 14.92
CA ASP A 469 11.07 -14.50 13.91
C ASP A 469 12.06 -14.91 12.82
N MET A 470 12.91 -13.97 12.37
CA MET A 470 14.00 -14.26 11.43
C MET A 470 14.97 -15.33 11.99
N PHE A 471 15.34 -15.25 13.27
CA PHE A 471 16.18 -16.28 13.91
C PHE A 471 15.45 -17.60 14.08
N ARG A 472 14.15 -17.60 14.38
CA ARG A 472 13.33 -18.81 14.49
C ARG A 472 13.28 -19.54 13.15
N PHE A 473 13.08 -18.81 12.06
CA PHE A 473 13.18 -19.34 10.72
C PHE A 473 14.56 -19.94 10.44
N ALA A 474 15.63 -19.17 10.67
CA ALA A 474 17.00 -19.62 10.39
C ALA A 474 17.41 -20.89 11.16
N ARG A 475 16.89 -21.08 12.39
CA ARG A 475 17.16 -22.29 13.21
C ARG A 475 16.61 -23.58 12.59
N ARG A 476 15.65 -23.52 11.68
CA ARG A 476 15.15 -24.70 10.95
C ARG A 476 16.23 -25.30 10.05
N PHE A 477 17.16 -24.47 9.56
CA PHE A 477 18.19 -24.82 8.58
C PHE A 477 19.58 -25.02 9.21
N LEU A 478 19.64 -25.39 10.48
CA LEU A 478 20.91 -25.77 11.12
C LEU A 478 21.47 -27.06 10.48
N PRO A 479 22.81 -27.21 10.35
CA PRO A 479 23.42 -28.30 9.57
C PRO A 479 23.01 -29.70 9.98
N TRP A 480 22.63 -29.90 11.25
CA TRP A 480 22.20 -31.18 11.82
C TRP A 480 20.69 -31.44 11.70
N LYS A 481 19.94 -30.54 11.11
CA LYS A 481 18.52 -30.72 10.83
C LYS A 481 18.30 -31.10 9.37
N ASP A 482 17.20 -31.83 9.07
CA ASP A 482 16.91 -32.31 7.73
C ASP A 482 16.79 -31.19 6.70
N GLU A 483 16.06 -30.11 7.01
CA GLU A 483 15.96 -28.93 6.14
C GLU A 483 17.34 -28.28 5.91
N GLY A 484 18.26 -28.36 6.88
CA GLY A 484 19.61 -27.80 6.79
C GLY A 484 20.57 -28.60 5.89
N LYS A 485 20.19 -29.76 5.41
CA LYS A 485 20.97 -30.55 4.44
C LYS A 485 21.00 -29.86 3.07
N ASN A 486 19.94 -29.11 2.71
CA ASN A 486 19.93 -28.29 1.50
C ASN A 486 20.87 -27.08 1.67
N LYS A 487 21.97 -27.08 0.90
CA LYS A 487 23.02 -26.05 1.01
C LYS A 487 22.53 -24.66 0.62
N VAL A 488 21.65 -24.55 -0.39
CA VAL A 488 21.10 -23.27 -0.87
C VAL A 488 20.22 -22.66 0.20
N MET A 489 19.26 -23.44 0.71
CA MET A 489 18.35 -23.00 1.76
C MET A 489 19.10 -22.59 3.03
N ARG A 490 20.10 -23.40 3.43
CA ARG A 490 20.95 -23.06 4.57
C ARG A 490 21.69 -21.73 4.37
N LYS A 491 22.24 -21.47 3.16
CA LYS A 491 22.90 -20.18 2.85
C LYS A 491 21.94 -18.99 2.96
N GLN A 492 20.73 -19.12 2.42
CA GLN A 492 19.69 -18.08 2.51
C GLN A 492 19.27 -17.84 3.97
N ALA A 493 18.99 -18.90 4.74
CA ALA A 493 18.62 -18.81 6.15
C ALA A 493 19.73 -18.16 7.00
N TRP A 494 20.99 -18.49 6.77
CA TRP A 494 22.12 -17.83 7.42
C TRP A 494 22.25 -16.35 7.03
N THR A 495 21.96 -16.02 5.78
CA THR A 495 21.94 -14.61 5.33
C THR A 495 20.86 -13.83 6.09
N VAL A 496 19.66 -14.40 6.24
CA VAL A 496 18.57 -13.81 7.04
C VAL A 496 19.00 -13.61 8.50
N ALA A 497 19.65 -14.61 9.12
CA ALA A 497 20.16 -14.46 10.49
C ALA A 497 21.22 -13.36 10.63
N LYS A 498 22.14 -13.26 9.67
CA LYS A 498 23.16 -12.17 9.64
C LYS A 498 22.51 -10.81 9.48
N LEU A 499 21.50 -10.68 8.63
CA LEU A 499 20.74 -9.43 8.47
C LEU A 499 20.03 -9.04 9.77
N ALA A 500 19.44 -10.00 10.49
CA ALA A 500 18.80 -9.75 11.78
C ALA A 500 19.79 -9.21 12.82
N ILE A 501 21.00 -9.80 12.90
CA ILE A 501 22.07 -9.31 13.78
C ILE A 501 22.50 -7.89 13.35
N LYS A 502 22.76 -7.70 12.05
CA LYS A 502 23.20 -6.43 11.50
C LYS A 502 22.17 -5.32 11.75
N TRP A 503 20.88 -5.62 11.59
CA TRP A 503 19.79 -4.68 11.84
C TRP A 503 19.77 -4.20 13.29
N ARG A 504 19.87 -5.12 14.26
CA ARG A 504 19.96 -4.76 15.70
C ARG A 504 21.18 -3.89 16.00
N LEU A 505 22.34 -4.25 15.46
CA LEU A 505 23.57 -3.50 15.68
C LEU A 505 23.52 -2.08 15.09
N LEU A 506 22.98 -1.95 13.87
CA LEU A 506 22.79 -0.66 13.20
C LEU A 506 21.81 0.22 13.98
N SER A 507 20.68 -0.35 14.43
CA SER A 507 19.69 0.36 15.25
C SER A 507 20.32 0.90 16.54
N PHE A 508 21.12 0.08 17.23
CA PHE A 508 21.83 0.50 18.43
C PHE A 508 22.85 1.63 18.14
N ARG A 509 23.61 1.51 17.05
CA ARG A 509 24.57 2.57 16.64
C ARG A 509 23.87 3.89 16.35
N VAL A 510 22.75 3.87 15.61
CA VAL A 510 21.96 5.09 15.36
C VAL A 510 21.44 5.68 16.67
N ALA A 511 20.93 4.85 17.60
CA ALA A 511 20.46 5.30 18.91
C ALA A 511 21.56 6.01 19.73
N MET A 512 22.77 5.44 19.75
CA MET A 512 23.91 6.03 20.48
C MET A 512 24.38 7.35 19.86
N ARG A 513 24.33 7.48 18.53
CA ARG A 513 24.67 8.72 17.83
C ARG A 513 23.58 9.78 18.01
N ALA A 514 22.31 9.41 17.95
CA ALA A 514 21.17 10.29 18.15
C ALA A 514 21.14 10.91 19.56
N LYS A 515 21.63 10.19 20.59
CA LYS A 515 21.80 10.75 21.94
C LYS A 515 22.80 11.92 22.00
N ARG A 516 23.79 11.95 21.11
CA ARG A 516 24.79 13.03 21.05
C ARG A 516 24.32 14.21 20.21
N ASN A 517 23.66 13.91 19.09
CA ASN A 517 23.03 14.89 18.20
C ASN A 517 21.83 14.23 17.53
N ALA A 518 20.62 14.78 17.75
CA ALA A 518 19.36 14.27 17.24
C ALA A 518 19.33 14.16 15.70
N ASP A 519 20.02 15.06 14.99
CA ASP A 519 20.10 15.05 13.53
C ASP A 519 20.70 13.77 12.95
N ASN A 520 21.49 13.01 13.74
CA ASN A 520 21.97 11.70 13.31
C ASN A 520 20.86 10.68 13.06
N ALA A 521 19.74 10.78 13.79
CA ALA A 521 18.59 9.92 13.52
C ALA A 521 17.92 10.30 12.18
N GLY A 522 17.78 11.61 11.92
CA GLY A 522 17.27 12.13 10.66
C GLY A 522 18.15 11.74 9.46
N ALA A 523 19.46 11.97 9.58
CA ALA A 523 20.45 11.67 8.54
C ALA A 523 20.50 10.17 8.17
N ALA A 524 20.29 9.28 9.15
CA ALA A 524 20.29 7.83 8.94
C ALA A 524 18.92 7.26 8.52
N SER A 525 17.84 8.04 8.63
CA SER A 525 16.46 7.52 8.63
C SER A 525 16.09 6.78 7.34
N VAL A 526 16.33 7.38 6.17
CA VAL A 526 15.98 6.78 4.87
C VAL A 526 16.82 5.53 4.61
N ASP A 527 18.13 5.57 4.85
CA ASP A 527 18.97 4.38 4.72
C ASP A 527 18.57 3.28 5.69
N PHE A 528 18.14 3.64 6.91
CA PHE A 528 17.61 2.70 7.88
C PHE A 528 16.33 2.03 7.38
N LEU A 529 15.41 2.80 6.80
CA LEU A 529 14.17 2.28 6.21
C LEU A 529 14.49 1.33 5.04
N MET A 530 15.36 1.72 4.12
CA MET A 530 15.73 0.90 2.97
C MET A 530 16.43 -0.39 3.41
N PHE A 531 17.38 -0.33 4.35
CA PHE A 531 18.00 -1.52 4.93
C PHE A 531 16.95 -2.45 5.56
N SER A 532 16.01 -1.89 6.32
CA SER A 532 14.92 -2.65 6.96
C SER A 532 14.05 -3.34 5.92
N GLY A 533 13.73 -2.66 4.83
CA GLY A 533 12.98 -3.21 3.71
C GLY A 533 13.70 -4.38 3.03
N TYR A 534 14.99 -4.24 2.73
CA TYR A 534 15.78 -5.35 2.16
C TYR A 534 15.89 -6.54 3.11
N ALA A 535 16.03 -6.30 4.43
CA ALA A 535 16.09 -7.37 5.42
C ALA A 535 14.75 -8.10 5.54
N PHE A 536 13.63 -7.37 5.50
CA PHE A 536 12.29 -7.96 5.48
C PHE A 536 12.05 -8.74 4.19
N MET A 537 12.34 -8.17 3.03
CA MET A 537 12.18 -8.84 1.73
C MET A 537 13.05 -10.10 1.65
N ALA A 538 14.28 -10.09 2.21
CA ALA A 538 15.14 -11.28 2.29
C ALA A 538 14.52 -12.39 3.14
N PHE A 539 13.84 -12.02 4.23
CA PHE A 539 13.11 -12.97 5.07
C PHE A 539 11.95 -13.60 4.29
N MET A 540 11.19 -12.82 3.51
CA MET A 540 10.09 -13.36 2.70
C MET A 540 10.60 -14.24 1.56
N TRP A 541 11.62 -13.82 0.82
CA TRP A 541 12.20 -14.64 -0.26
C TRP A 541 12.79 -15.94 0.26
N ALA A 542 13.41 -15.95 1.45
CA ALA A 542 13.89 -17.17 2.07
C ALA A 542 12.75 -18.14 2.45
N GLN A 543 11.62 -17.60 2.94
CA GLN A 543 10.43 -18.43 3.25
C GLN A 543 9.82 -19.02 1.97
N MET A 544 9.61 -18.20 0.93
CA MET A 544 9.09 -18.65 -0.36
C MET A 544 9.99 -19.73 -0.98
N SER A 545 11.32 -19.55 -0.94
CA SER A 545 12.29 -20.57 -1.39
C SER A 545 12.18 -21.86 -0.60
N ALA A 546 12.02 -21.78 0.73
CA ALA A 546 11.90 -22.96 1.58
C ALA A 546 10.64 -23.76 1.23
N VAL A 547 9.51 -23.07 1.10
CA VAL A 547 8.24 -23.72 0.71
C VAL A 547 8.33 -24.32 -0.69
N ALA A 548 8.81 -23.57 -1.67
CA ALA A 548 8.96 -24.06 -3.05
C ALA A 548 9.87 -25.31 -3.10
N THR A 549 10.99 -25.30 -2.38
CA THR A 549 11.90 -26.44 -2.30
C THR A 549 11.20 -27.66 -1.72
N ASN A 550 10.47 -27.50 -0.59
CA ASN A 550 9.80 -28.62 0.08
C ASN A 550 8.70 -29.22 -0.81
N LYS A 551 7.90 -28.39 -1.49
CA LYS A 551 6.86 -28.86 -2.43
C LYS A 551 7.46 -29.60 -3.62
N LEU A 552 8.56 -29.10 -4.20
CA LEU A 552 9.26 -29.81 -5.28
C LEU A 552 9.81 -31.17 -4.84
N LEU A 553 10.36 -31.26 -3.63
CA LEU A 553 10.85 -32.52 -3.07
C LEU A 553 9.71 -33.51 -2.77
N ALA A 554 8.54 -33.04 -2.42
CA ALA A 554 7.34 -33.84 -2.19
C ALA A 554 6.61 -34.21 -3.50
N GLY A 555 6.98 -33.58 -4.64
CA GLY A 555 6.27 -33.76 -5.91
C GLY A 555 4.91 -33.07 -5.95
N GLU A 556 4.74 -32.01 -5.16
CA GLU A 556 3.49 -31.25 -5.00
C GLU A 556 3.51 -29.94 -5.78
N GLY A 557 2.37 -29.55 -6.34
CA GLY A 557 2.18 -28.27 -7.02
C GLY A 557 2.76 -28.20 -8.44
N ASP A 558 2.66 -27.02 -9.05
CA ASP A 558 3.20 -26.76 -10.38
C ASP A 558 4.72 -26.60 -10.34
N LYS A 559 5.42 -27.47 -11.05
CA LYS A 559 6.89 -27.53 -11.06
C LYS A 559 7.51 -26.25 -11.62
N GLU A 560 7.00 -25.74 -12.74
CA GLU A 560 7.57 -24.56 -13.41
C GLU A 560 7.38 -23.32 -12.54
N PHE A 561 6.21 -23.17 -11.93
CA PHE A 561 5.93 -22.12 -10.97
C PHE A 561 6.92 -22.15 -9.80
N LEU A 562 7.10 -23.32 -9.16
CA LEU A 562 7.97 -23.46 -8.00
C LEU A 562 9.45 -23.26 -8.35
N GLU A 563 9.93 -23.79 -9.49
CA GLU A 563 11.29 -23.54 -9.97
C GLU A 563 11.52 -22.06 -10.28
N SER A 564 10.52 -21.38 -10.84
CA SER A 564 10.59 -19.94 -11.11
C SER A 564 10.78 -19.11 -9.83
N LYS A 565 10.14 -19.52 -8.70
CA LYS A 565 10.36 -18.90 -7.39
C LYS A 565 11.80 -19.06 -6.91
N LEU A 566 12.40 -20.24 -7.11
CA LEU A 566 13.79 -20.48 -6.71
C LEU A 566 14.77 -19.63 -7.53
N HIS A 567 14.58 -19.53 -8.83
CA HIS A 567 15.42 -18.69 -9.70
C HIS A 567 15.29 -17.19 -9.37
N THR A 568 14.08 -16.73 -9.11
CA THR A 568 13.82 -15.34 -8.70
C THR A 568 14.44 -15.02 -7.33
N ALA A 569 14.33 -15.94 -6.38
CA ALA A 569 14.99 -15.83 -5.08
C ALA A 569 16.52 -15.79 -5.21
N GLU A 570 17.10 -16.65 -6.04
CA GLU A 570 18.55 -16.64 -6.30
C GLU A 570 19.01 -15.29 -6.84
N PHE A 571 18.30 -14.74 -7.83
CA PHE A 571 18.57 -13.41 -8.38
C PHE A 571 18.48 -12.33 -7.29
N PHE A 572 17.44 -12.37 -6.45
CA PHE A 572 17.30 -11.44 -5.33
C PHE A 572 18.52 -11.49 -4.40
N PHE A 573 18.90 -12.68 -3.92
CA PHE A 573 20.01 -12.82 -2.97
C PHE A 573 21.36 -12.41 -3.57
N GLN A 574 21.57 -12.61 -4.87
CA GLN A 574 22.84 -12.31 -5.53
C GLN A 574 22.95 -10.90 -6.08
N ARG A 575 21.83 -10.29 -6.55
CA ARG A 575 21.87 -9.05 -7.33
C ARG A 575 21.15 -7.87 -6.68
N ILE A 576 20.13 -8.13 -5.86
CA ILE A 576 19.32 -7.07 -5.25
C ILE A 576 19.71 -6.86 -3.78
N LEU A 577 19.78 -7.92 -2.99
CA LEU A 577 20.10 -7.85 -1.58
C LEU A 577 21.43 -7.14 -1.24
N PRO A 578 22.51 -7.21 -2.06
CA PRO A 578 23.75 -6.47 -1.80
C PRO A 578 23.57 -4.95 -1.65
N ARG A 579 22.48 -4.38 -2.16
CA ARG A 579 22.10 -2.96 -1.96
C ARG A 579 21.94 -2.61 -0.47
N ALA A 580 21.52 -3.56 0.36
CA ALA A 580 21.43 -3.39 1.81
C ALA A 580 22.77 -3.00 2.46
N ASP A 581 23.90 -3.45 1.89
CA ASP A 581 25.23 -3.12 2.41
C ASP A 581 25.62 -1.65 2.16
N VAL A 582 25.16 -1.09 1.05
CA VAL A 582 25.33 0.35 0.75
C VAL A 582 24.59 1.17 1.81
N HIS A 583 23.31 0.90 2.04
CA HIS A 583 22.51 1.59 3.06
C HIS A 583 23.11 1.43 4.46
N ALA A 584 23.57 0.22 4.82
CA ALA A 584 24.25 -0.02 6.08
C ALA A 584 25.54 0.80 6.26
N LYS A 585 26.27 1.05 5.19
CA LYS A 585 27.47 1.89 5.17
C LYS A 585 27.11 3.37 5.31
N THR A 586 26.12 3.84 4.55
CA THR A 586 25.68 5.24 4.50
C THR A 586 25.08 5.68 5.82
N MET A 587 24.32 4.83 6.53
CA MET A 587 23.88 5.08 7.91
C MET A 587 25.02 5.42 8.87
N GLY A 588 26.23 4.95 8.59
CA GLY A 588 27.45 5.24 9.37
C GLY A 588 28.11 6.57 9.03
N ALA A 589 27.67 7.28 7.99
CA ALA A 589 28.25 8.56 7.58
C ALA A 589 28.03 9.66 8.65
N SER A 590 28.89 10.69 8.65
CA SER A 590 28.73 11.82 9.55
C SER A 590 27.53 12.68 9.13
N VAL A 591 26.78 13.15 10.13
CA VAL A 591 25.69 14.11 9.90
C VAL A 591 26.19 15.45 9.34
N GLU A 592 27.43 15.78 9.59
CA GLU A 592 28.08 17.00 9.08
C GLU A 592 28.12 17.03 7.55
N SER A 593 28.24 15.85 6.89
CA SER A 593 28.17 15.75 5.43
C SER A 593 26.85 16.26 4.82
N LEU A 594 25.78 16.34 5.62
CA LEU A 594 24.48 16.88 5.24
C LEU A 594 24.25 18.30 5.79
N MET A 595 24.65 18.55 7.04
CA MET A 595 24.24 19.75 7.79
C MET A 595 25.29 20.86 7.82
N ALA A 596 26.54 20.60 7.40
CA ALA A 596 27.61 21.61 7.44
C ALA A 596 27.50 22.65 6.31
N MET A 597 26.80 22.34 5.21
CA MET A 597 26.63 23.27 4.11
C MET A 597 25.66 24.40 4.52
N PRO A 598 26.08 25.67 4.49
CA PRO A 598 25.20 26.80 4.78
C PRO A 598 24.01 26.82 3.82
N THR A 599 22.82 27.20 4.34
CA THR A 599 21.59 27.25 3.54
C THR A 599 21.70 28.19 2.32
N SER A 600 22.48 29.27 2.45
CA SER A 600 22.75 30.20 1.35
C SER A 600 23.53 29.61 0.17
N TYR A 601 24.19 28.45 0.36
CA TYR A 601 24.93 27.79 -0.73
C TYR A 601 24.02 26.90 -1.59
N PHE A 602 22.75 26.72 -1.20
CA PHE A 602 21.75 26.06 -2.03
C PHE A 602 21.08 27.01 -3.03
N ASP A 603 21.35 28.32 -2.89
CA ASP A 603 20.86 29.30 -3.86
C ASP A 603 21.61 29.11 -5.19
N ALA A 604 20.88 29.15 -6.32
CA ALA A 604 21.51 29.13 -7.63
C ALA A 604 22.35 30.41 -7.79
N THR A 605 23.66 30.27 -8.02
CA THR A 605 24.58 31.38 -8.29
C THR A 605 24.42 31.90 -9.72
#